data_bc70d7dd1e62c71a947894a6ff409656
#
_entry.id   bc70d7dd1e62c71a947894a6ff409656
#
_cell.length_a   1.000
_cell.length_b   1.000
_cell.length_c   1.000
_cell.angle_alpha   90.00
_cell.angle_beta   90.00
_cell.angle_gamma   90.00
#
_symmetry.space_group_name_H-M   'P 1'
#
loop_
_entity.id
_entity.type
_entity.pdbx_description
1 polymer ?
#
loop_
_entity_poly.entity_id
_entity_poly.type
_entity_poly.pdbx_seq_one_letter_code
_entity_poly.pdbx_strand_id
1 'polypeptide(L)'
;ISVDVVGSTYEYIRYPYRWDNFNDRIRLLESVTRGKYDISYDFTCVPQLFNIENLGRLQRRLGANKLYMNNILHPDDNYNSLKMVPEHILETALKDIEYCTGSNILINSIKSLLANYSPPTVAQLKIMVKSIQVLDLHRKQHYKDYLEPHTRDFITESIRKVS
;
A
#
# COMPACT_ATOMS: atom_id res chain seq x y z
N ILE A 1 -2.75 11.78 -10.47
CA ILE A 1 -1.49 11.73 -9.71
C ILE A 1 -1.40 10.37 -9.03
N SER A 2 -0.36 9.60 -9.33
CA SER A 2 -0.15 8.29 -8.69
C SER A 2 0.51 8.46 -7.32
N VAL A 3 -0.13 7.87 -6.30
CA VAL A 3 0.38 7.84 -4.92
C VAL A 3 -0.02 6.51 -4.27
N ASP A 4 0.91 5.80 -3.70
CA ASP A 4 0.60 4.47 -3.15
C ASP A 4 0.36 4.49 -1.64
N VAL A 5 0.99 5.45 -0.91
CA VAL A 5 0.99 5.47 0.55
C VAL A 5 1.57 6.78 1.08
N VAL A 6 1.56 6.99 2.39
CA VAL A 6 2.19 8.12 3.09
C VAL A 6 3.43 7.71 3.87
N GLY A 7 4.31 8.66 4.18
CA GLY A 7 5.46 8.48 5.10
C GLY A 7 6.58 7.58 4.57
N SER A 8 7.25 6.89 5.49
CA SER A 8 8.39 6.02 5.19
C SER A 8 8.08 4.91 4.20
N THR A 9 6.88 4.33 4.29
CA THR A 9 6.45 3.29 3.35
C THR A 9 6.39 3.82 1.91
N TYR A 10 6.04 5.10 1.70
CA TYR A 10 6.13 5.75 0.37
C TYR A 10 7.57 5.71 -0.16
N GLU A 11 8.54 6.02 0.69
CA GLU A 11 9.96 6.03 0.32
C GLU A 11 10.47 4.64 -0.04
N TYR A 12 9.93 3.60 0.60
CA TYR A 12 10.24 2.23 0.25
C TYR A 12 9.64 1.81 -1.10
N ILE A 13 8.38 2.14 -1.36
CA ILE A 13 7.69 1.76 -2.60
C ILE A 13 8.21 2.57 -3.79
N ARG A 14 8.41 3.88 -3.61
CA ARG A 14 8.74 4.86 -4.66
C ARG A 14 10.19 5.29 -4.69
N TYR A 15 11.11 4.46 -4.18
CA TYR A 15 12.56 4.77 -4.24
C TYR A 15 12.97 5.33 -5.62
N PRO A 16 13.82 6.41 -5.67
CA PRO A 16 14.48 7.08 -4.56
C PRO A 16 13.73 8.32 -4.00
N TYR A 17 12.45 8.42 -4.23
CA TYR A 17 11.67 9.60 -3.86
C TYR A 17 11.44 9.68 -2.35
N ARG A 18 11.45 10.93 -1.82
CA ARG A 18 11.18 11.23 -0.42
C ARG A 18 9.75 11.69 -0.24
N TRP A 19 9.11 11.24 0.84
CA TRP A 19 7.73 11.60 1.14
C TRP A 19 7.54 13.10 1.34
N ASP A 20 8.44 13.76 2.08
CA ASP A 20 8.33 15.19 2.35
C ASP A 20 8.34 16.01 1.06
N ASN A 21 9.25 15.71 0.13
CA ASN A 21 9.30 16.39 -1.16
C ASN A 21 8.02 16.19 -1.98
N PHE A 22 7.42 15.00 -1.94
CA PHE A 22 6.17 14.72 -2.62
C PHE A 22 5.01 15.45 -1.95
N ASN A 23 4.93 15.43 -0.63
CA ASN A 23 3.89 16.08 0.16
C ASN A 23 3.92 17.62 -0.01
N ASP A 24 5.10 18.22 -0.09
CA ASP A 24 5.25 19.66 -0.37
C ASP A 24 4.76 20.03 -1.77
N ARG A 25 5.01 19.18 -2.77
CA ARG A 25 4.46 19.38 -4.13
C ARG A 25 2.93 19.26 -4.15
N ILE A 26 2.34 18.35 -3.36
CA ILE A 26 0.88 18.28 -3.20
C ILE A 26 0.36 19.58 -2.57
N ARG A 27 0.96 20.07 -1.49
CA ARG A 27 0.57 21.32 -0.84
C ARG A 27 0.65 22.52 -1.79
N LEU A 28 1.72 22.59 -2.60
CA LEU A 28 1.86 23.62 -3.62
C LEU A 28 0.73 23.52 -4.65
N LEU A 29 0.43 22.33 -5.17
CA LEU A 29 -0.67 22.11 -6.09
C LEU A 29 -2.01 22.54 -5.49
N GLU A 30 -2.28 22.13 -4.24
CA GLU A 30 -3.48 22.54 -3.50
C GLU A 30 -3.58 24.06 -3.37
N SER A 31 -2.46 24.76 -3.11
CA SER A 31 -2.44 26.22 -2.97
C SER A 31 -2.71 26.95 -4.29
N VAL A 32 -2.19 26.43 -5.40
CA VAL A 32 -2.35 27.01 -6.73
C VAL A 32 -3.77 26.77 -7.28
N THR A 33 -4.36 25.62 -6.97
CA THR A 33 -5.71 25.25 -7.49
C THR A 33 -6.85 25.84 -6.68
N ARG A 34 -6.60 26.33 -5.44
CA ARG A 34 -7.62 26.97 -4.61
C ARG A 34 -8.05 28.31 -5.20
N GLY A 35 -9.15 28.31 -5.98
CA GLY A 35 -9.91 29.50 -6.33
C GLY A 35 -9.38 30.34 -7.49
N LYS A 36 -8.32 29.94 -8.18
CA LYS A 36 -7.76 30.71 -9.31
C LYS A 36 -7.90 30.04 -10.67
N TYR A 37 -8.03 28.73 -10.72
CA TYR A 37 -8.07 27.98 -11.97
C TYR A 37 -9.12 26.87 -11.87
N ASP A 38 -9.81 26.60 -12.95
CA ASP A 38 -10.71 25.44 -13.09
C ASP A 38 -9.88 24.17 -13.35
N ILE A 39 -8.98 23.88 -12.39
CA ILE A 39 -8.12 22.70 -12.44
C ILE A 39 -8.63 21.70 -11.41
N SER A 40 -9.15 20.58 -11.88
CA SER A 40 -9.42 19.39 -11.06
C SER A 40 -8.25 18.42 -11.14
N TYR A 41 -7.97 17.73 -10.03
CA TYR A 41 -7.00 16.65 -10.00
C TYR A 41 -7.44 15.56 -9.01
N ASP A 42 -7.06 14.34 -9.34
CA ASP A 42 -7.34 13.15 -8.54
C ASP A 42 -6.07 12.37 -8.26
N PHE A 43 -6.12 11.59 -7.20
CA PHE A 43 -5.05 10.67 -6.83
C PHE A 43 -5.44 9.25 -7.15
N THR A 44 -4.49 8.45 -7.61
CA THR A 44 -4.67 7.04 -7.91
C THR A 44 -3.73 6.21 -7.05
N CYS A 45 -4.26 5.23 -6.35
CA CYS A 45 -3.51 4.28 -5.54
C CYS A 45 -3.77 2.85 -6.01
N VAL A 46 -2.74 2.01 -5.99
CA VAL A 46 -2.86 0.56 -6.18
C VAL A 46 -2.66 -0.12 -4.83
N PRO A 47 -3.71 -0.70 -4.24
CA PRO A 47 -3.60 -1.47 -3.01
C PRO A 47 -2.71 -2.71 -3.20
N GLN A 48 -1.77 -2.92 -2.28
CA GLN A 48 -0.81 -4.01 -2.31
C GLN A 48 -0.30 -4.36 -0.91
N LEU A 49 0.45 -5.47 -0.77
CA LEU A 49 1.01 -5.93 0.50
C LEU A 49 1.69 -4.81 1.31
N PHE A 50 2.48 -3.97 0.67
CA PHE A 50 3.29 -2.97 1.39
C PHE A 50 2.50 -1.75 1.87
N ASN A 51 1.33 -1.46 1.32
CA ASN A 51 0.57 -0.25 1.64
C ASN A 51 -0.79 -0.48 2.28
N ILE A 52 -1.23 -1.72 2.38
CA ILE A 52 -2.59 -2.05 2.82
C ILE A 52 -2.91 -1.49 4.21
N GLU A 53 -1.96 -1.51 5.15
CA GLU A 53 -2.12 -0.96 6.49
C GLU A 53 -2.22 0.58 6.54
N ASN A 54 -1.83 1.25 5.46
CA ASN A 54 -1.77 2.71 5.38
C ASN A 54 -2.87 3.34 4.52
N LEU A 55 -3.74 2.55 3.90
CA LEU A 55 -4.73 3.08 2.96
C LEU A 55 -5.71 4.04 3.62
N GLY A 56 -6.17 3.76 4.84
CA GLY A 56 -7.01 4.68 5.58
C GLY A 56 -6.29 5.99 5.91
N ARG A 57 -5.01 5.94 6.29
CA ARG A 57 -4.19 7.14 6.51
C ARG A 57 -4.01 7.96 5.23
N LEU A 58 -3.81 7.28 4.09
CA LEU A 58 -3.73 7.93 2.78
C LEU A 58 -5.05 8.64 2.42
N GLN A 59 -6.20 7.99 2.63
CA GLN A 59 -7.51 8.58 2.41
C GLN A 59 -7.73 9.84 3.26
N ARG A 60 -7.40 9.78 4.56
CA ARG A 60 -7.50 10.95 5.45
C ARG A 60 -6.61 12.11 4.98
N ARG A 61 -5.39 11.81 4.49
CA ARG A 61 -4.45 12.84 4.02
C ARG A 61 -4.88 13.52 2.73
N LEU A 62 -5.45 12.78 1.79
CA LEU A 62 -5.78 13.28 0.44
C LEU A 62 -7.25 13.70 0.29
N GLY A 63 -8.11 13.28 1.18
CA GLY A 63 -9.55 13.40 1.07
C GLY A 63 -10.16 12.24 0.25
N ALA A 64 -11.20 11.63 0.81
CA ALA A 64 -11.85 10.45 0.22
C ALA A 64 -12.39 10.70 -1.20
N ASN A 65 -12.84 11.93 -1.48
CA ASN A 65 -13.42 12.29 -2.78
C ASN A 65 -12.39 12.43 -3.91
N LYS A 66 -11.09 12.47 -3.57
CA LYS A 66 -9.99 12.67 -4.53
C LYS A 66 -9.12 11.42 -4.72
N LEU A 67 -9.40 10.35 -3.99
CA LEU A 67 -8.58 9.15 -4.03
C LEU A 67 -9.33 8.02 -4.74
N TYR A 68 -8.84 7.64 -5.91
CA TYR A 68 -9.28 6.47 -6.65
C TYR A 68 -8.38 5.28 -6.33
N MET A 69 -8.99 4.21 -5.81
CA MET A 69 -8.31 2.94 -5.60
C MET A 69 -8.44 2.10 -6.87
N ASN A 70 -7.35 1.89 -7.58
CA ASN A 70 -7.32 0.98 -8.71
C ASN A 70 -7.26 -0.45 -8.23
N ASN A 71 -8.30 -1.22 -8.52
CA ASN A 71 -8.34 -2.67 -8.31
C ASN A 71 -7.55 -3.39 -9.41
N ILE A 72 -6.28 -3.10 -9.56
CA ILE A 72 -5.44 -4.01 -10.29
C ILE A 72 -5.15 -5.16 -9.32
N LEU A 73 -5.97 -6.20 -9.39
CA LEU A 73 -5.57 -7.50 -8.86
C LEU A 73 -4.29 -7.85 -9.62
N HIS A 74 -3.17 -7.66 -8.96
CA HIS A 74 -1.91 -8.16 -9.51
C HIS A 74 -2.07 -9.66 -9.78
N PRO A 75 -1.46 -10.19 -10.86
CA PRO A 75 -1.44 -11.62 -11.13
C PRO A 75 -1.06 -12.39 -9.86
N ASP A 76 -1.57 -13.58 -9.72
CA ASP A 76 -1.39 -14.43 -8.52
C ASP A 76 0.08 -14.62 -8.11
N ASP A 77 0.99 -14.48 -9.07
CA ASP A 77 2.43 -14.64 -8.91
C ASP A 77 3.17 -13.37 -8.45
N ASN A 78 2.46 -12.26 -8.28
CA ASN A 78 3.11 -11.01 -7.86
C ASN A 78 3.32 -11.01 -6.34
N TYR A 79 4.57 -10.88 -5.91
CA TYR A 79 5.00 -10.90 -4.51
C TYR A 79 4.37 -9.80 -3.63
N ASN A 80 3.86 -8.73 -4.21
CA ASN A 80 3.19 -7.64 -3.50
C ASN A 80 1.66 -7.65 -3.65
N SER A 81 1.07 -8.71 -4.22
CA SER A 81 -0.39 -8.86 -4.35
C SER A 81 -1.10 -8.83 -3.00
N LEU A 82 -2.35 -8.35 -2.98
CA LEU A 82 -3.22 -8.44 -1.81
C LEU A 82 -3.49 -9.89 -1.38
N LYS A 83 -3.37 -10.88 -2.28
CA LYS A 83 -3.45 -12.30 -1.94
C LYS A 83 -2.30 -12.79 -1.05
N MET A 84 -1.20 -12.04 -1.01
CA MET A 84 -0.07 -12.33 -0.10
C MET A 84 -0.31 -11.80 1.32
N VAL A 85 -1.31 -10.95 1.51
CA VAL A 85 -1.57 -10.30 2.80
C VAL A 85 -2.22 -11.27 3.77
N PRO A 86 -1.69 -11.45 4.99
CA PRO A 86 -2.33 -12.24 6.04
C PRO A 86 -3.76 -11.77 6.36
N GLU A 87 -4.62 -12.71 6.73
CA GLU A 87 -6.03 -12.46 7.03
C GLU A 87 -6.23 -11.34 8.05
N HIS A 88 -5.53 -11.39 9.18
CA HIS A 88 -5.65 -10.37 10.24
C HIS A 88 -5.23 -8.96 9.81
N ILE A 89 -4.30 -8.85 8.84
CA ILE A 89 -3.92 -7.55 8.26
C ILE A 89 -5.04 -7.03 7.35
N LEU A 90 -5.65 -7.91 6.53
CA LEU A 90 -6.80 -7.54 5.70
C LEU A 90 -7.99 -7.10 6.55
N GLU A 91 -8.28 -7.81 7.66
CA GLU A 91 -9.34 -7.45 8.59
C GLU A 91 -9.11 -6.07 9.23
N THR A 92 -7.87 -5.81 9.66
CA THR A 92 -7.50 -4.52 10.26
C THR A 92 -7.62 -3.39 9.24
N ALA A 93 -7.10 -3.60 8.03
CA ALA A 93 -7.19 -2.64 6.94
C ALA A 93 -8.65 -2.35 6.56
N LEU A 94 -9.50 -3.38 6.51
CA LEU A 94 -10.93 -3.21 6.22
C LEU A 94 -11.60 -2.28 7.23
N LYS A 95 -11.34 -2.45 8.53
CA LYS A 95 -11.89 -1.58 9.58
C LYS A 95 -11.43 -0.13 9.44
N ASP A 96 -10.16 0.10 9.13
CA ASP A 96 -9.61 1.45 8.96
C ASP A 96 -10.18 2.15 7.71
N ILE A 97 -10.34 1.42 6.62
CA ILE A 97 -10.91 1.94 5.36
C ILE A 97 -12.42 2.20 5.50
N GLU A 98 -13.18 1.33 6.16
CA GLU A 98 -14.63 1.52 6.39
C GLU A 98 -14.88 2.78 7.22
N TYR A 99 -14.07 3.02 8.25
CA TYR A 99 -14.14 4.23 9.06
C TYR A 99 -13.89 5.50 8.25
N CYS A 100 -13.03 5.46 7.27
CA CYS A 100 -12.65 6.61 6.45
C CYS A 100 -13.60 6.90 5.29
N THR A 101 -14.75 6.25 5.19
CA THR A 101 -15.69 6.35 4.06
C THR A 101 -15.00 6.07 2.71
N GLY A 102 -14.33 4.95 2.62
CA GLY A 102 -13.51 4.61 1.48
C GLY A 102 -14.26 4.13 0.25
N SER A 103 -13.51 3.80 -0.76
CA SER A 103 -13.99 3.24 -2.01
C SER A 103 -14.72 1.92 -1.79
N ASN A 104 -16.02 1.85 -2.08
CA ASN A 104 -16.82 0.62 -2.02
C ASN A 104 -16.18 -0.54 -2.81
N ILE A 105 -15.46 -0.23 -3.88
CA ILE A 105 -14.76 -1.21 -4.71
C ILE A 105 -13.66 -1.91 -3.91
N LEU A 106 -12.78 -1.16 -3.23
CA LEU A 106 -11.71 -1.75 -2.42
C LEU A 106 -12.27 -2.55 -1.24
N ILE A 107 -13.27 -2.00 -0.55
CA ILE A 107 -13.96 -2.70 0.55
C ILE A 107 -14.52 -4.03 0.07
N ASN A 108 -15.24 -4.05 -1.05
CA ASN A 108 -15.81 -5.27 -1.62
C ASN A 108 -14.72 -6.26 -2.04
N SER A 109 -13.60 -5.79 -2.59
CA SER A 109 -12.46 -6.64 -2.95
C SER A 109 -11.81 -7.28 -1.74
N ILE A 110 -11.59 -6.52 -0.66
CA ILE A 110 -11.05 -7.08 0.59
C ILE A 110 -12.03 -8.07 1.21
N LYS A 111 -13.33 -7.77 1.25
CA LYS A 111 -14.37 -8.70 1.73
C LYS A 111 -14.40 -9.99 0.91
N SER A 112 -14.27 -9.91 -0.40
CA SER A 112 -14.19 -11.09 -1.28
C SER A 112 -12.93 -11.93 -1.02
N LEU A 113 -11.78 -11.27 -0.80
CA LEU A 113 -10.53 -11.96 -0.43
C LEU A 113 -10.68 -12.66 0.92
N LEU A 114 -11.27 -12.03 1.92
CA LEU A 114 -11.51 -12.62 3.24
C LEU A 114 -12.47 -13.80 3.18
N ALA A 115 -13.56 -13.69 2.41
CA ALA A 115 -14.54 -14.78 2.25
C ALA A 115 -13.94 -16.05 1.60
N ASN A 116 -12.89 -15.90 0.81
CA ASN A 116 -12.19 -16.99 0.11
C ASN A 116 -10.73 -17.08 0.52
N TYR A 117 -10.41 -16.68 1.75
CA TYR A 117 -9.03 -16.58 2.19
C TYR A 117 -8.30 -17.92 2.12
N SER A 118 -7.14 -17.87 1.53
CA SER A 118 -6.17 -18.97 1.54
C SER A 118 -4.79 -18.40 1.86
N PRO A 119 -4.11 -18.92 2.89
CA PRO A 119 -2.79 -18.41 3.25
C PRO A 119 -1.79 -18.63 2.11
N PRO A 120 -0.80 -17.73 1.95
CA PRO A 120 0.22 -17.90 0.94
C PRO A 120 0.97 -19.22 1.09
N THR A 121 1.19 -19.90 -0.01
CA THR A 121 1.97 -21.13 -0.06
C THR A 121 3.45 -20.86 0.23
N VAL A 122 4.20 -21.89 0.62
CA VAL A 122 5.66 -21.78 0.84
C VAL A 122 6.37 -21.31 -0.43
N ALA A 123 5.92 -21.72 -1.61
CA ALA A 123 6.50 -21.28 -2.88
C ALA A 123 6.29 -19.77 -3.09
N GLN A 124 5.10 -19.26 -2.84
CA GLN A 124 4.80 -17.82 -2.93
C GLN A 124 5.60 -17.02 -1.90
N LEU A 125 5.72 -17.50 -0.65
CA LEU A 125 6.54 -16.86 0.37
C LEU A 125 8.01 -16.79 -0.04
N LYS A 126 8.56 -17.83 -0.65
CA LYS A 126 9.95 -17.84 -1.18
C LYS A 126 10.14 -16.76 -2.25
N ILE A 127 9.21 -16.62 -3.18
CA ILE A 127 9.26 -15.58 -4.22
C ILE A 127 9.21 -14.20 -3.58
N MET A 128 8.29 -13.97 -2.65
CA MET A 128 8.16 -12.69 -1.92
C MET A 128 9.46 -12.34 -1.19
N VAL A 129 9.98 -13.25 -0.37
CA VAL A 129 11.20 -13.03 0.42
C VAL A 129 12.38 -12.70 -0.49
N LYS A 130 12.59 -13.48 -1.55
CA LYS A 130 13.66 -13.24 -2.52
C LYS A 130 13.52 -11.86 -3.18
N SER A 131 12.31 -11.47 -3.57
CA SER A 131 12.06 -10.17 -4.19
C SER A 131 12.36 -9.02 -3.24
N ILE A 132 11.96 -9.12 -1.96
CA ILE A 132 12.23 -8.11 -0.93
C ILE A 132 13.76 -7.99 -0.69
N GLN A 133 14.46 -9.12 -0.55
CA GLN A 133 15.91 -9.12 -0.38
C GLN A 133 16.66 -8.44 -1.54
N VAL A 134 16.22 -8.70 -2.77
CA VAL A 134 16.77 -8.06 -3.96
C VAL A 134 16.49 -6.55 -3.96
N LEU A 135 15.28 -6.12 -3.60
CA LEU A 135 14.92 -4.72 -3.49
C LEU A 135 15.77 -3.99 -2.42
N ASP A 136 15.87 -4.58 -1.22
CA ASP A 136 16.65 -4.03 -0.12
C ASP A 136 18.13 -3.85 -0.52
N LEU A 137 18.71 -4.86 -1.16
CA LEU A 137 20.10 -4.82 -1.62
C LEU A 137 20.32 -3.71 -2.66
N HIS A 138 19.48 -3.66 -3.70
CA HIS A 138 19.62 -2.67 -4.78
C HIS A 138 19.42 -1.23 -4.31
N ARG A 139 18.48 -1.04 -3.39
CA ARG A 139 18.10 0.28 -2.87
C ARG A 139 18.93 0.72 -1.67
N LYS A 140 19.75 -0.16 -1.11
CA LYS A 140 20.46 0.05 0.17
C LYS A 140 19.48 0.46 1.28
N GLN A 141 18.30 -0.15 1.28
CA GLN A 141 17.23 0.04 2.26
C GLN A 141 17.00 -1.29 2.98
N HIS A 142 16.29 -1.24 4.11
CA HIS A 142 15.84 -2.44 4.79
C HIS A 142 14.34 -2.28 5.08
N TYR A 143 13.52 -3.23 4.64
CA TYR A 143 12.05 -3.18 4.79
C TYR A 143 11.59 -2.85 6.22
N LYS A 144 12.37 -3.27 7.24
CA LYS A 144 12.07 -3.00 8.67
C LYS A 144 12.03 -1.54 9.04
N ASP A 145 12.75 -0.69 8.32
CA ASP A 145 12.87 0.74 8.60
C ASP A 145 11.73 1.55 7.96
N TYR A 146 10.98 0.93 7.04
CA TYR A 146 10.02 1.63 6.17
C TYR A 146 8.59 1.12 6.27
N LEU A 147 8.39 -0.19 6.51
CA LEU A 147 7.06 -0.80 6.46
C LEU A 147 6.37 -0.76 7.83
N GLU A 148 5.05 -0.80 7.79
CA GLU A 148 4.21 -0.82 8.98
C GLU A 148 4.40 -2.12 9.79
N PRO A 149 4.11 -2.10 11.10
CA PRO A 149 4.48 -3.18 12.02
C PRO A 149 3.98 -4.56 11.61
N HIS A 150 2.70 -4.72 11.28
CA HIS A 150 2.16 -6.05 10.96
C HIS A 150 2.72 -6.60 9.64
N THR A 151 2.85 -5.76 8.60
CA THR A 151 3.49 -6.14 7.34
C THR A 151 4.95 -6.51 7.55
N ARG A 152 5.69 -5.76 8.35
CA ARG A 152 7.08 -6.03 8.70
C ARG A 152 7.24 -7.37 9.44
N ASP A 153 6.37 -7.62 10.41
CA ASP A 153 6.41 -8.85 11.21
C ASP A 153 6.07 -10.07 10.34
N PHE A 154 5.06 -9.97 9.48
CA PHE A 154 4.74 -11.00 8.50
C PHE A 154 5.93 -11.34 7.58
N ILE A 155 6.62 -10.34 7.04
CA ILE A 155 7.81 -10.55 6.20
C ILE A 155 8.91 -11.23 7.02
N THR A 156 9.16 -10.79 8.25
CA THR A 156 10.18 -11.35 9.12
C THR A 156 9.90 -12.83 9.43
N GLU A 157 8.65 -13.19 9.74
CA GLU A 157 8.24 -14.57 9.95
C GLU A 157 8.35 -15.41 8.68
N SER A 158 7.98 -14.83 7.53
CA SER A 158 8.11 -15.49 6.24
C SER A 158 9.55 -15.82 5.90
N ILE A 159 10.51 -14.93 6.19
CA ILE A 159 11.94 -15.19 6.04
C ILE A 159 12.34 -16.40 6.88
N ARG A 160 11.98 -16.45 8.16
CA ARG A 160 12.30 -17.58 9.05
C ARG A 160 11.70 -18.89 8.56
N LYS A 161 10.51 -18.84 7.97
CA LYS A 161 9.79 -20.03 7.48
C LYS A 161 10.39 -20.63 6.22
N VAL A 162 11.07 -19.83 5.39
CA VAL A 162 11.60 -20.26 4.09
C VAL A 162 13.12 -20.40 4.04
N SER A 163 13.83 -19.92 5.09
CA SER A 163 15.27 -20.14 5.29
C SER A 163 15.53 -21.57 5.79
#